data_005465f5258f3227ad13adbc2e08b3a0
#
_entry.id   005465f5258f3227ad13adbc2e08b3a0
#
_cell.length_a   1.000
_cell.length_b   1.000
_cell.length_c   1.000
_cell.angle_alpha   90.00
_cell.angle_beta   90.00
_cell.angle_gamma   90.00
#
_symmetry.space_group_name_H-M   'P 1'
#
loop_
_entity.id
_entity.type
_entity.pdbx_description
1 polymer ?
#
loop_
_entity_poly.entity_id
_entity_poly.type
_entity_poly.pdbx_seq_one_letter_code
_entity_poly.pdbx_strand_id
1 'polypeptide(L)'
;VQFEIELCISIAEGREWMGWKCAKGRVLYVNLELDRPSCLHRFKDVYDALGWSPDHLKNIDIWNLRGRSIPMDKLAPRLIRRAAKKNYEAIIIDPIYKVITGDENSADQMANFCNQFDKVCTELGCAVIYCHHHSKGSQGGKKSMDRASGSGVFARDPDALLDLIELEPTDALLKQEENKAICEVCIDYLKHCNKLGEVSQDDMCSSVQMLDYCRENLKSLEFKVLNVKV
;
A
#
# COMPACT_ATOMS: atom_id res chain seq x y z
N VAL A 1 0.30 3.83 -5.05
CA VAL A 1 -0.74 4.78 -4.58
C VAL A 1 -1.39 4.34 -3.28
N GLN A 2 -2.05 3.16 -3.21
CA GLN A 2 -2.82 2.79 -2.02
C GLN A 2 -1.93 2.44 -0.82
N PHE A 3 -0.87 1.70 -1.02
CA PHE A 3 0.11 1.34 0.02
C PHE A 3 0.84 2.56 0.57
N GLU A 4 1.19 3.50 -0.29
CA GLU A 4 1.85 4.75 0.09
C GLU A 4 0.92 5.66 0.91
N ILE A 5 -0.38 5.67 0.57
CA ILE A 5 -1.40 6.39 1.34
C ILE A 5 -1.57 5.74 2.72
N GLU A 6 -1.64 4.41 2.78
CA GLU A 6 -1.73 3.67 4.04
C GLU A 6 -0.50 3.92 4.92
N LEU A 7 0.70 3.88 4.36
CA LEU A 7 1.94 4.22 5.08
C LEU A 7 1.92 5.68 5.58
N CYS A 8 1.48 6.62 4.74
CA CYS A 8 1.33 8.03 5.11
C CYS A 8 0.40 8.19 6.33
N ILE A 9 -0.75 7.54 6.30
CA ILE A 9 -1.74 7.52 7.39
C ILE A 9 -1.12 6.87 8.64
N SER A 10 -0.45 5.73 8.50
CA SER A 10 0.14 4.99 9.61
C SER A 10 1.21 5.80 10.35
N ILE A 11 2.06 6.53 9.62
CA ILE A 11 3.04 7.45 10.23
C ILE A 11 2.30 8.62 10.90
N ALA A 12 1.33 9.24 10.25
CA ALA A 12 0.61 10.38 10.80
C ALA A 12 -0.12 10.05 12.10
N GLU A 13 -0.74 8.87 12.17
CA GLU A 13 -1.48 8.39 13.34
C GLU A 13 -0.57 7.69 14.38
N GLY A 14 0.67 7.30 14.01
CA GLY A 14 1.59 6.54 14.86
C GLY A 14 1.13 5.10 15.08
N ARG A 15 0.65 4.48 14.04
CA ARG A 15 0.13 3.10 14.03
C ARG A 15 1.04 2.14 13.29
N GLU A 16 0.68 0.88 13.25
CA GLU A 16 1.42 -0.13 12.51
C GLU A 16 1.04 -0.12 11.02
N TRP A 17 2.04 -0.35 10.16
CA TRP A 17 1.88 -0.58 8.74
C TRP A 17 2.49 -1.92 8.37
N MET A 18 1.70 -2.84 7.83
CA MET A 18 2.13 -4.20 7.46
C MET A 18 2.89 -4.93 8.60
N GLY A 19 2.49 -4.72 9.86
CA GLY A 19 3.12 -5.30 11.04
C GLY A 19 4.34 -4.54 11.57
N TRP A 20 4.76 -3.46 10.92
CA TRP A 20 5.84 -2.59 11.40
C TRP A 20 5.29 -1.37 12.13
N LYS A 21 5.86 -1.07 13.30
CA LYS A 21 5.53 0.14 14.05
C LYS A 21 6.07 1.37 13.35
N CYS A 22 5.20 2.34 13.08
CA CYS A 22 5.60 3.63 12.52
C CYS A 22 5.89 4.64 13.62
N ALA A 23 6.96 5.42 13.44
CA ALA A 23 7.17 6.64 14.21
C ALA A 23 6.02 7.61 13.90
N LYS A 24 5.44 8.20 14.95
CA LYS A 24 4.37 9.18 14.79
C LYS A 24 4.93 10.55 14.45
N GLY A 25 4.51 11.12 13.37
CA GLY A 25 4.94 12.46 12.98
C GLY A 25 4.24 13.02 11.75
N ARG A 26 4.75 14.13 11.27
CA ARG A 26 4.22 14.79 10.08
C ARG A 26 4.73 14.07 8.82
N VAL A 27 3.86 13.95 7.84
CA VAL A 27 4.18 13.35 6.53
C VAL A 27 3.77 14.31 5.42
N LEU A 28 4.63 14.45 4.43
CA LEU A 28 4.30 15.12 3.19
C LEU A 28 4.06 14.07 2.10
N TYR A 29 2.86 14.01 1.56
CA TYR A 29 2.51 13.18 0.42
C TYR A 29 2.53 14.01 -0.87
N VAL A 30 3.48 13.72 -1.75
CA VAL A 30 3.64 14.40 -3.05
C VAL A 30 2.92 13.57 -4.11
N ASN A 31 1.67 13.93 -4.38
CA ASN A 31 0.83 13.28 -5.37
C ASN A 31 1.11 13.81 -6.77
N LEU A 32 1.63 12.97 -7.63
CA LEU A 32 1.99 13.29 -9.02
C LEU A 32 1.02 12.70 -10.05
N GLU A 33 0.15 11.78 -9.64
CA GLU A 33 -0.68 11.00 -10.56
C GLU A 33 -2.18 11.29 -10.44
N LEU A 34 -2.71 11.37 -9.23
CA LEU A 34 -4.13 11.56 -9.02
C LEU A 34 -4.51 13.04 -9.06
N ASP A 35 -5.72 13.36 -9.54
CA ASP A 35 -6.31 14.67 -9.28
C ASP A 35 -6.61 14.83 -7.79
N ARG A 36 -6.79 16.08 -7.36
CA ARG A 36 -6.99 16.38 -5.95
C ARG A 36 -8.22 15.70 -5.34
N PRO A 37 -9.42 15.73 -5.95
CA PRO A 37 -10.58 15.03 -5.41
C PRO A 37 -10.35 13.53 -5.26
N SER A 38 -9.83 12.86 -6.31
CA SER A 38 -9.53 11.42 -6.28
C SER A 38 -8.49 11.06 -5.22
N CYS A 39 -7.45 11.89 -5.05
CA CYS A 39 -6.45 11.67 -4.01
C CYS A 39 -7.07 11.74 -2.60
N LEU A 40 -7.88 12.77 -2.32
CA LEU A 40 -8.54 12.91 -1.03
C LEU A 40 -9.56 11.80 -0.77
N HIS A 41 -10.27 11.37 -1.81
CA HIS A 41 -11.21 10.24 -1.71
C HIS A 41 -10.46 8.95 -1.33
N ARG A 42 -9.31 8.68 -1.94
CA ARG A 42 -8.48 7.52 -1.58
C ARG A 42 -7.97 7.56 -0.15
N PHE A 43 -7.58 8.73 0.36
CA PHE A 43 -7.23 8.85 1.78
C PHE A 43 -8.41 8.47 2.67
N LYS A 44 -9.62 8.94 2.33
CA LYS A 44 -10.84 8.57 3.06
C LYS A 44 -11.10 7.06 3.00
N ASP A 45 -11.03 6.46 1.79
CA ASP A 45 -11.29 5.03 1.60
C ASP A 45 -10.32 4.17 2.42
N VAL A 46 -9.04 4.59 2.50
CA VAL A 46 -8.04 3.86 3.31
C VAL A 46 -8.34 3.99 4.80
N TYR A 47 -8.70 5.18 5.31
CA TYR A 47 -9.14 5.34 6.70
C TYR A 47 -10.35 4.45 7.02
N ASP A 48 -11.34 4.45 6.13
CA ASP A 48 -12.57 3.65 6.28
C ASP A 48 -12.23 2.14 6.27
N ALA A 49 -11.37 1.69 5.37
CA ALA A 49 -10.96 0.30 5.26
C ALA A 49 -10.16 -0.19 6.49
N LEU A 50 -9.33 0.68 7.06
CA LEU A 50 -8.59 0.40 8.28
C LEU A 50 -9.47 0.50 9.55
N GLY A 51 -10.67 1.05 9.44
CA GLY A 51 -11.55 1.31 10.59
C GLY A 51 -10.94 2.34 11.57
N TRP A 52 -10.12 3.27 11.06
CA TRP A 52 -9.44 4.24 11.91
C TRP A 52 -10.11 5.61 11.86
N SER A 53 -10.19 6.27 13.04
CA SER A 53 -10.55 7.68 13.11
C SER A 53 -9.37 8.54 12.68
N PRO A 54 -9.61 9.61 11.88
CA PRO A 54 -8.56 10.51 11.43
C PRO A 54 -8.20 11.55 12.51
N ASP A 55 -7.59 11.09 13.60
CA ASP A 55 -7.32 11.91 14.80
C ASP A 55 -6.19 12.92 14.59
N HIS A 56 -5.28 12.63 13.64
CA HIS A 56 -4.08 13.42 13.42
C HIS A 56 -3.92 13.94 11.99
N LEU A 57 -5.04 14.30 11.32
CA LEU A 57 -5.02 14.86 9.94
C LEU A 57 -4.06 16.05 9.77
N LYS A 58 -3.83 16.82 10.83
CA LYS A 58 -2.84 17.92 10.82
C LYS A 58 -1.40 17.46 10.59
N ASN A 59 -1.14 16.17 10.73
CA ASN A 59 0.16 15.56 10.45
C ASN A 59 0.32 15.19 8.96
N ILE A 60 -0.73 15.29 8.15
CA ILE A 60 -0.70 14.98 6.72
C ILE A 60 -0.76 16.27 5.92
N ASP A 61 0.31 16.57 5.20
CA ASP A 61 0.34 17.59 4.16
C ASP A 61 0.33 16.91 2.79
N ILE A 62 -0.52 17.38 1.86
CA ILE A 62 -0.62 16.82 0.50
C ILE A 62 -0.26 17.88 -0.53
N TRP A 63 0.72 17.59 -1.37
CA TRP A 63 1.03 18.40 -2.55
C TRP A 63 0.48 17.72 -3.80
N ASN A 64 -0.57 18.29 -4.38
CA ASN A 64 -1.15 17.80 -5.63
C ASN A 64 -0.44 18.46 -6.81
N LEU A 65 0.45 17.70 -7.47
CA LEU A 65 1.29 18.16 -8.58
C LEU A 65 0.94 17.50 -9.92
N ARG A 66 -0.16 16.74 -10.01
CA ARG A 66 -0.63 16.21 -11.29
C ARG A 66 -0.75 17.33 -12.33
N GLY A 67 -0.16 17.12 -13.51
CA GLY A 67 -0.11 18.12 -14.59
C GLY A 67 0.82 19.31 -14.33
N ARG A 68 1.51 19.32 -13.18
CA ARG A 68 2.48 20.36 -12.78
C ARG A 68 3.79 19.76 -12.27
N SER A 69 4.02 18.48 -12.56
CA SER A 69 5.26 17.79 -12.22
C SER A 69 6.45 18.49 -12.90
N ILE A 70 7.52 18.58 -12.17
CA ILE A 70 8.80 19.13 -12.64
C ILE A 70 9.90 18.12 -12.36
N PRO A 71 11.01 18.14 -13.11
CA PRO A 71 12.15 17.29 -12.87
C PRO A 71 12.62 17.32 -11.41
N MET A 72 13.14 16.20 -10.91
CA MET A 72 13.53 16.06 -9.51
C MET A 72 14.64 17.05 -9.10
N ASP A 73 15.56 17.38 -9.99
CA ASP A 73 16.60 18.40 -9.78
C ASP A 73 16.03 19.80 -9.47
N LYS A 74 14.83 20.10 -9.99
CA LYS A 74 14.09 21.33 -9.71
C LYS A 74 13.08 21.16 -8.58
N LEU A 75 12.59 19.95 -8.35
CA LEU A 75 11.63 19.66 -7.27
C LEU A 75 12.33 19.62 -5.91
N ALA A 76 13.49 18.97 -5.80
CA ALA A 76 14.23 18.84 -4.54
C ALA A 76 14.52 20.18 -3.85
N PRO A 77 15.06 21.22 -4.51
CA PRO A 77 15.26 22.53 -3.88
C PRO A 77 13.96 23.19 -3.40
N ARG A 78 12.83 22.92 -4.09
CA ARG A 78 11.52 23.44 -3.67
C ARG A 78 10.98 22.70 -2.47
N LEU A 79 11.16 21.38 -2.41
CA LEU A 79 10.83 20.55 -1.26
C LEU A 79 11.60 21.04 -0.04
N ILE A 80 12.93 21.12 -0.13
CA ILE A 80 13.81 21.56 0.95
C ILE A 80 13.35 22.93 1.49
N ARG A 81 13.23 23.93 0.62
CA ARG A 81 12.84 25.28 1.03
C ARG A 81 11.48 25.35 1.71
N ARG A 82 10.47 24.59 1.24
CA ARG A 82 9.11 24.64 1.78
C ARG A 82 8.93 23.75 2.99
N ALA A 83 9.67 22.65 3.06
CA ALA A 83 9.58 21.66 4.12
C ALA A 83 10.44 21.99 5.35
N ALA A 84 11.49 22.82 5.20
CA ALA A 84 12.50 23.11 6.23
C ALA A 84 11.95 23.51 7.62
N LYS A 85 10.73 24.07 7.68
CA LYS A 85 10.12 24.52 8.95
C LYS A 85 9.01 23.55 9.45
N LYS A 86 8.84 22.43 8.80
CA LYS A 86 7.68 21.55 9.02
C LYS A 86 7.99 20.34 9.89
N ASN A 87 9.26 19.96 10.03
CA ASN A 87 9.72 18.78 10.77
C ASN A 87 8.95 17.51 10.35
N TYR A 88 9.07 17.15 9.07
CA TYR A 88 8.49 15.91 8.58
C TYR A 88 9.31 14.71 9.04
N GLU A 89 8.63 13.62 9.42
CA GLU A 89 9.23 12.28 9.60
C GLU A 89 9.51 11.63 8.24
N ALA A 90 8.60 11.83 7.29
CA ALA A 90 8.74 11.28 5.95
C ALA A 90 8.17 12.20 4.88
N ILE A 91 8.75 12.10 3.68
CA ILE A 91 8.22 12.65 2.44
C ILE A 91 8.00 11.49 1.49
N ILE A 92 6.75 11.30 1.05
CA ILE A 92 6.36 10.23 0.12
C ILE A 92 6.15 10.84 -1.26
N ILE A 93 6.82 10.31 -2.28
CA ILE A 93 6.74 10.78 -3.67
C ILE A 93 6.12 9.69 -4.53
N ASP A 94 4.91 9.93 -5.03
CA ASP A 94 4.12 8.92 -5.71
C ASP A 94 3.57 9.41 -7.06
N PRO A 95 3.98 8.76 -8.15
CA PRO A 95 5.14 7.89 -8.38
C PRO A 95 6.35 8.66 -8.94
N ILE A 96 7.57 8.11 -8.80
CA ILE A 96 8.79 8.82 -9.21
C ILE A 96 8.94 8.98 -10.72
N TYR A 97 8.37 8.11 -11.55
CA TYR A 97 8.52 8.20 -13.01
C TYR A 97 8.04 9.55 -13.58
N LYS A 98 7.18 10.26 -12.85
CA LYS A 98 6.71 11.60 -13.23
C LYS A 98 7.75 12.71 -13.09
N VAL A 99 8.81 12.45 -12.34
CA VAL A 99 9.87 13.43 -12.05
C VAL A 99 11.25 12.99 -12.54
N ILE A 100 11.36 11.76 -13.06
CA ILE A 100 12.56 11.26 -13.73
C ILE A 100 12.77 12.05 -15.02
N THR A 101 14.02 12.36 -15.30
CA THR A 101 14.49 12.95 -16.56
C THR A 101 15.69 12.21 -17.06
N GLY A 102 15.79 12.09 -18.38
CA GLY A 102 16.87 11.36 -19.03
C GLY A 102 16.53 9.88 -19.27
N ASP A 103 17.57 9.11 -19.55
CA ASP A 103 17.45 7.67 -19.84
C ASP A 103 17.49 6.86 -18.53
N GLU A 104 16.38 6.20 -18.22
CA GLU A 104 16.25 5.33 -17.03
C GLU A 104 17.24 4.15 -17.04
N ASN A 105 17.80 3.79 -18.19
CA ASN A 105 18.79 2.72 -18.31
C ASN A 105 20.23 3.24 -18.08
N SER A 106 20.44 4.54 -18.08
CA SER A 106 21.76 5.14 -17.83
C SER A 106 22.05 5.16 -16.33
N ALA A 107 23.06 4.40 -15.91
CA ALA A 107 23.45 4.34 -14.50
C ALA A 107 23.88 5.70 -13.94
N ASP A 108 24.64 6.49 -14.71
CA ASP A 108 25.12 7.81 -14.27
C ASP A 108 23.97 8.81 -14.11
N GLN A 109 23.00 8.80 -15.04
CA GLN A 109 21.84 9.69 -14.94
C GLN A 109 20.96 9.30 -13.76
N MET A 110 20.78 8.01 -13.53
CA MET A 110 19.96 7.52 -12.41
C MET A 110 20.67 7.73 -11.06
N ALA A 111 21.99 7.59 -10.98
CA ALA A 111 22.74 7.95 -9.78
C ALA A 111 22.58 9.45 -9.45
N ASN A 112 22.69 10.33 -10.44
CA ASN A 112 22.45 11.75 -10.26
C ASN A 112 21.01 12.07 -9.85
N PHE A 113 20.04 11.29 -10.34
CA PHE A 113 18.64 11.40 -9.95
C PHE A 113 18.45 10.98 -8.49
N CYS A 114 18.98 9.82 -8.07
CA CYS A 114 18.90 9.33 -6.70
C CYS A 114 19.58 10.26 -5.70
N ASN A 115 20.72 10.86 -6.04
CA ASN A 115 21.38 11.89 -5.24
C ASN A 115 20.49 13.10 -4.89
N GLN A 116 19.40 13.34 -5.62
CA GLN A 116 18.46 14.41 -5.23
C GLN A 116 17.63 14.02 -4.01
N PHE A 117 17.33 12.73 -3.83
CA PHE A 117 16.67 12.23 -2.62
C PHE A 117 17.57 12.34 -1.42
N ASP A 118 18.86 11.98 -1.55
CA ASP A 118 19.86 12.13 -0.49
C ASP A 118 19.98 13.57 0.01
N LYS A 119 19.97 14.52 -0.92
CA LYS A 119 19.94 15.94 -0.56
C LYS A 119 18.71 16.31 0.25
N VAL A 120 17.52 15.82 -0.15
CA VAL A 120 16.28 16.08 0.61
C VAL A 120 16.35 15.45 1.99
N CYS A 121 16.80 14.18 2.08
CA CYS A 121 16.98 13.49 3.36
C CYS A 121 17.95 14.27 4.28
N THR A 122 19.12 14.64 3.77
CA THR A 122 20.17 15.31 4.56
C THR A 122 19.75 16.69 5.03
N GLU A 123 19.17 17.49 4.14
CA GLU A 123 18.79 18.88 4.45
C GLU A 123 17.57 18.98 5.38
N LEU A 124 16.67 18.00 5.33
CA LEU A 124 15.44 18.02 6.11
C LEU A 124 15.47 17.09 7.33
N GLY A 125 16.42 16.16 7.39
CA GLY A 125 16.52 15.17 8.47
C GLY A 125 15.32 14.23 8.50
N CYS A 126 14.73 13.88 7.34
CA CYS A 126 13.55 13.02 7.25
C CYS A 126 13.77 11.90 6.23
N ALA A 127 12.99 10.82 6.34
CA ALA A 127 12.98 9.77 5.33
C ALA A 127 12.33 10.27 4.02
N VAL A 128 12.91 9.89 2.88
CA VAL A 128 12.27 10.06 1.57
C VAL A 128 11.88 8.69 1.04
N ILE A 129 10.59 8.51 0.79
CA ILE A 129 10.00 7.26 0.32
C ILE A 129 9.44 7.51 -1.07
N TYR A 130 9.73 6.62 -2.00
CA TYR A 130 9.18 6.75 -3.35
C TYR A 130 8.74 5.39 -3.89
N CYS A 131 7.73 5.41 -4.76
CA CYS A 131 7.31 4.23 -5.47
C CYS A 131 7.81 4.23 -6.92
N HIS A 132 8.24 3.06 -7.35
CA HIS A 132 8.73 2.79 -8.68
C HIS A 132 8.08 1.52 -9.22
N HIS A 133 7.79 1.49 -10.52
CA HIS A 133 7.16 0.33 -11.13
C HIS A 133 8.17 -0.79 -11.40
N HIS A 134 7.70 -2.03 -11.31
CA HIS A 134 8.48 -3.18 -11.77
C HIS A 134 8.63 -3.17 -13.29
N SER A 135 9.71 -3.77 -13.77
CA SER A 135 9.89 -4.07 -15.19
C SER A 135 8.79 -4.99 -15.70
N LYS A 136 8.46 -4.92 -17.01
CA LYS A 136 7.43 -5.77 -17.60
C LYS A 136 7.76 -7.27 -17.48
N GLY A 137 6.72 -8.09 -17.38
CA GLY A 137 6.79 -9.55 -17.31
C GLY A 137 6.62 -10.11 -15.90
N SER A 138 6.65 -11.46 -15.79
CA SER A 138 6.50 -12.15 -14.50
C SER A 138 7.61 -11.77 -13.52
N GLN A 139 7.23 -11.43 -12.30
CA GLN A 139 8.14 -10.97 -11.25
C GLN A 139 8.50 -12.09 -10.25
N GLY A 140 7.69 -13.16 -10.18
CA GLY A 140 7.87 -14.22 -9.19
C GLY A 140 9.23 -14.93 -9.22
N GLY A 141 9.80 -15.12 -10.42
CA GLY A 141 11.12 -15.76 -10.61
C GLY A 141 12.31 -14.80 -10.58
N LYS A 142 12.12 -13.48 -10.48
CA LYS A 142 13.21 -12.50 -10.46
C LYS A 142 13.68 -12.24 -9.03
N LYS A 143 14.99 -11.97 -8.89
CA LYS A 143 15.49 -11.43 -7.62
C LYS A 143 14.96 -10.01 -7.41
N SER A 144 14.82 -9.59 -6.16
CA SER A 144 14.33 -8.25 -5.79
C SER A 144 15.08 -7.13 -6.53
N MET A 145 16.41 -7.24 -6.60
CA MET A 145 17.27 -6.29 -7.28
C MET A 145 17.03 -6.16 -8.80
N ASP A 146 16.41 -7.17 -9.43
CA ASP A 146 16.19 -7.23 -10.88
C ASP A 146 14.74 -6.88 -11.26
N ARG A 147 13.91 -6.53 -10.28
CA ARG A 147 12.48 -6.23 -10.50
C ARG A 147 12.22 -4.80 -10.91
N ALA A 148 12.97 -3.86 -10.37
CA ALA A 148 12.82 -2.45 -10.73
C ALA A 148 13.03 -2.23 -12.24
N SER A 149 12.22 -1.37 -12.85
CA SER A 149 12.44 -0.97 -14.25
C SER A 149 13.64 -0.04 -14.34
N GLY A 150 14.35 -0.07 -15.47
CA GLY A 150 15.49 0.79 -15.74
C GLY A 150 16.80 0.31 -15.13
N SER A 151 17.65 1.24 -14.73
CA SER A 151 18.98 0.94 -14.21
C SER A 151 18.95 0.24 -12.86
N GLY A 152 19.86 -0.72 -12.65
CA GLY A 152 20.06 -1.37 -11.35
C GLY A 152 20.47 -0.42 -10.20
N VAL A 153 20.66 0.86 -10.45
CA VAL A 153 20.87 1.89 -9.43
C VAL A 153 19.67 1.94 -8.47
N PHE A 154 18.44 1.88 -8.96
CA PHE A 154 17.23 1.87 -8.13
C PHE A 154 17.14 0.74 -7.11
N ALA A 155 17.88 -0.33 -7.33
CA ALA A 155 17.92 -1.46 -6.40
C ALA A 155 19.10 -1.40 -5.42
N ARG A 156 20.10 -0.58 -5.69
CA ARG A 156 21.34 -0.52 -4.89
C ARG A 156 21.52 0.76 -4.09
N ASP A 157 20.91 1.84 -4.55
CA ASP A 157 21.03 3.16 -3.95
C ASP A 157 20.16 3.34 -2.69
N PRO A 158 18.90 2.88 -2.64
CA PRO A 158 18.06 3.04 -1.46
C PRO A 158 18.58 2.28 -0.24
N ASP A 159 18.46 2.87 0.96
CA ASP A 159 18.76 2.21 2.23
C ASP A 159 17.85 1.01 2.51
N ALA A 160 16.61 1.06 2.01
CA ALA A 160 15.63 -0.02 2.13
C ALA A 160 14.80 -0.15 0.85
N LEU A 161 14.56 -1.38 0.45
CA LEU A 161 13.75 -1.74 -0.71
C LEU A 161 12.61 -2.66 -0.28
N LEU A 162 11.39 -2.28 -0.59
CA LEU A 162 10.20 -3.09 -0.39
C LEU A 162 9.60 -3.47 -1.74
N ASP A 163 9.51 -4.74 -2.01
CA ASP A 163 8.88 -5.29 -3.21
C ASP A 163 7.47 -5.78 -2.90
N LEU A 164 6.50 -5.29 -3.66
CA LEU A 164 5.16 -5.81 -3.67
C LEU A 164 4.96 -6.65 -4.93
N ILE A 165 4.82 -7.95 -4.77
CA ILE A 165 4.62 -8.91 -5.86
C ILE A 165 3.29 -9.60 -5.70
N GLU A 166 2.54 -9.70 -6.81
CA GLU A 166 1.37 -10.55 -6.87
C GLU A 166 1.84 -12.01 -6.84
N LEU A 167 1.34 -12.76 -5.88
CA LEU A 167 1.59 -14.20 -5.77
C LEU A 167 0.35 -14.94 -6.26
N GLU A 168 0.57 -15.98 -7.07
CA GLU A 168 -0.50 -16.93 -7.33
C GLU A 168 -0.76 -17.71 -6.04
N PRO A 169 -2.02 -17.73 -5.53
CA PRO A 169 -2.35 -18.46 -4.33
C PRO A 169 -2.13 -19.96 -4.58
N THR A 170 -1.51 -20.63 -3.62
CA THR A 170 -1.38 -22.10 -3.67
C THR A 170 -2.73 -22.75 -3.41
N ASP A 171 -2.94 -23.96 -3.96
CA ASP A 171 -4.16 -24.74 -3.71
C ASP A 171 -4.44 -24.92 -2.21
N ALA A 172 -3.40 -25.05 -1.40
CA ALA A 172 -3.53 -25.15 0.06
C ALA A 172 -4.07 -23.85 0.68
N LEU A 173 -3.63 -22.69 0.20
CA LEU A 173 -4.09 -21.39 0.67
C LEU A 173 -5.54 -21.14 0.24
N LEU A 174 -5.87 -21.45 -1.02
CA LEU A 174 -7.24 -21.36 -1.54
C LEU A 174 -8.21 -22.22 -0.72
N LYS A 175 -7.82 -23.46 -0.43
CA LYS A 175 -8.61 -24.36 0.39
C LYS A 175 -8.78 -23.88 1.84
N GLN A 176 -7.76 -23.23 2.40
CA GLN A 176 -7.83 -22.65 3.74
C GLN A 176 -8.83 -21.48 3.79
N GLU A 177 -8.79 -20.58 2.80
CA GLU A 177 -9.73 -19.46 2.73
C GLU A 177 -11.16 -19.93 2.41
N GLU A 178 -11.31 -20.93 1.57
CA GLU A 178 -12.59 -21.56 1.27
C GLU A 178 -13.20 -22.18 2.54
N ASN A 179 -12.44 -22.93 3.33
CA ASN A 179 -12.87 -23.48 4.60
C ASN A 179 -13.26 -22.39 5.61
N LYS A 180 -12.51 -21.29 5.66
CA LYS A 180 -12.81 -20.15 6.53
C LYS A 180 -14.14 -19.49 6.14
N ALA A 181 -14.36 -19.27 4.84
CA ALA A 181 -15.61 -18.73 4.33
C ALA A 181 -16.80 -19.64 4.63
N ILE A 182 -16.64 -20.97 4.48
CA ILE A 182 -17.65 -21.96 4.85
C ILE A 182 -17.98 -21.86 6.34
N CYS A 183 -16.98 -21.77 7.22
CA CYS A 183 -17.19 -21.62 8.65
C CYS A 183 -17.97 -20.35 9.01
N GLU A 184 -17.68 -19.23 8.36
CA GLU A 184 -18.39 -17.96 8.59
C GLU A 184 -19.87 -18.06 8.21
N VAL A 185 -20.18 -18.69 7.06
CA VAL A 185 -21.56 -18.95 6.62
C VAL A 185 -22.28 -19.91 7.57
N CYS A 186 -21.60 -20.95 8.06
CA CYS A 186 -22.16 -21.89 9.04
C CYS A 186 -22.52 -21.20 10.35
N ILE A 187 -21.64 -20.30 10.85
CA ILE A 187 -21.90 -19.53 12.06
C ILE A 187 -23.11 -18.60 11.87
N ASP A 188 -23.23 -17.96 10.72
CA ASP A 188 -24.36 -17.09 10.40
C ASP A 188 -25.69 -17.88 10.34
N TYR A 189 -25.68 -19.03 9.69
CA TYR A 189 -26.83 -19.95 9.65
C TYR A 189 -27.28 -20.37 11.07
N LEU A 190 -26.33 -20.73 11.94
CA LEU A 190 -26.66 -21.14 13.31
C LEU A 190 -27.19 -20.01 14.18
N LYS A 191 -26.68 -18.79 14.01
CA LYS A 191 -27.23 -17.59 14.63
C LYS A 191 -28.68 -17.39 14.20
N HIS A 192 -28.96 -17.53 12.91
CA HIS A 192 -30.31 -17.42 12.35
C HIS A 192 -31.26 -18.47 12.91
N CYS A 193 -30.77 -19.69 13.13
CA CYS A 193 -31.55 -20.77 13.70
C CYS A 193 -31.59 -20.79 15.25
N ASN A 194 -30.97 -19.81 15.93
CA ASN A 194 -30.82 -19.76 17.40
C ASN A 194 -30.16 -20.99 18.02
N LYS A 195 -29.31 -21.68 17.27
CA LYS A 195 -28.65 -22.94 17.68
C LYS A 195 -27.18 -22.76 18.04
N LEU A 196 -26.67 -21.53 18.02
CA LEU A 196 -25.28 -21.25 18.34
C LEU A 196 -25.06 -21.46 19.85
N GLY A 197 -24.24 -22.43 20.23
CA GLY A 197 -23.96 -22.84 21.62
C GLY A 197 -24.38 -24.28 21.95
N GLU A 198 -25.18 -24.92 21.07
CA GLU A 198 -25.62 -26.31 21.25
C GLU A 198 -24.81 -27.30 20.38
N VAL A 199 -23.99 -26.81 19.43
CA VAL A 199 -23.31 -27.62 18.41
C VAL A 199 -21.85 -27.25 18.31
N SER A 200 -20.93 -28.19 18.29
CA SER A 200 -19.51 -27.94 18.07
C SER A 200 -19.24 -27.54 16.62
N GLN A 201 -18.11 -26.87 16.37
CA GLN A 201 -17.72 -26.44 15.03
C GLN A 201 -17.55 -27.66 14.07
N ASP A 202 -17.10 -28.80 14.57
CA ASP A 202 -16.93 -30.03 13.79
C ASP A 202 -18.27 -30.69 13.42
N ASP A 203 -19.30 -30.55 14.27
CA ASP A 203 -20.66 -31.08 14.02
C ASP A 203 -21.41 -30.18 13.01
N MET A 204 -21.05 -28.92 12.87
CA MET A 204 -21.70 -27.93 12.01
C MET A 204 -21.62 -28.25 10.52
N CYS A 205 -20.46 -28.73 10.07
CA CYS A 205 -20.21 -29.03 8.65
C CYS A 205 -20.76 -30.38 8.19
N SER A 206 -21.34 -31.21 9.08
CA SER A 206 -21.89 -32.55 8.77
C SER A 206 -23.37 -32.55 8.42
N SER A 207 -24.10 -31.50 8.64
CA SER A 207 -25.53 -31.40 8.35
C SER A 207 -25.78 -31.05 6.88
N VAL A 208 -26.59 -31.86 6.18
CA VAL A 208 -26.97 -31.67 4.77
C VAL A 208 -27.62 -30.28 4.55
N GLN A 209 -28.50 -29.87 5.46
CA GLN A 209 -29.20 -28.58 5.36
C GLN A 209 -28.22 -27.40 5.46
N MET A 210 -27.17 -27.51 6.28
CA MET A 210 -26.15 -26.52 6.43
C MET A 210 -25.22 -26.44 5.21
N LEU A 211 -24.91 -27.61 4.62
CA LEU A 211 -24.14 -27.66 3.38
C LEU A 211 -24.89 -27.01 2.22
N ASP A 212 -26.18 -27.17 2.12
CA ASP A 212 -27.00 -26.56 1.08
C ASP A 212 -27.09 -25.03 1.29
N TYR A 213 -27.30 -24.57 2.53
CA TYR A 213 -27.25 -23.15 2.87
C TYR A 213 -25.87 -22.53 2.55
N CYS A 214 -24.79 -23.23 2.89
CA CYS A 214 -23.45 -22.78 2.56
C CYS A 214 -23.23 -22.66 1.03
N ARG A 215 -23.69 -23.65 0.25
CA ARG A 215 -23.59 -23.62 -1.22
C ARG A 215 -24.36 -22.46 -1.85
N GLU A 216 -25.52 -22.14 -1.33
CA GLU A 216 -26.33 -21.03 -1.83
C GLU A 216 -25.72 -19.66 -1.48
N ASN A 217 -25.09 -19.54 -0.31
CA ASN A 217 -24.55 -18.28 0.19
C ASN A 217 -23.07 -18.09 -0.16
N LEU A 218 -22.30 -19.14 -0.42
CA LEU A 218 -20.91 -19.03 -0.93
C LEU A 218 -20.85 -18.25 -2.26
N LYS A 219 -21.84 -18.40 -3.14
CA LYS A 219 -21.90 -17.61 -4.37
C LYS A 219 -21.97 -16.10 -4.12
N SER A 220 -22.57 -15.69 -3.00
CA SER A 220 -22.59 -14.28 -2.59
C SER A 220 -21.33 -13.84 -1.86
N LEU A 221 -20.58 -14.76 -1.24
CA LEU A 221 -19.30 -14.53 -0.58
C LEU A 221 -18.13 -14.50 -1.56
N GLU A 222 -18.15 -15.29 -2.64
CA GLU A 222 -17.18 -15.19 -3.72
C GLU A 222 -17.05 -13.75 -4.26
N PHE A 223 -18.17 -13.02 -4.32
CA PHE A 223 -18.16 -11.60 -4.68
C PHE A 223 -17.48 -10.70 -3.63
N LYS A 224 -17.54 -11.04 -2.35
CA LYS A 224 -16.88 -10.26 -1.28
C LYS A 224 -15.39 -10.56 -1.16
N VAL A 225 -14.99 -11.81 -1.33
CA VAL A 225 -13.58 -12.24 -1.28
C VAL A 225 -12.82 -11.76 -2.54
N LEU A 226 -13.46 -11.73 -3.70
CA LEU A 226 -12.88 -11.20 -4.95
C LEU A 226 -12.76 -9.67 -4.96
N ASN A 227 -13.49 -8.95 -4.11
CA ASN A 227 -13.36 -7.49 -3.95
C ASN A 227 -12.23 -7.07 -3.00
N VAL A 228 -11.53 -8.00 -2.36
CA VAL A 228 -10.23 -7.79 -1.71
C VAL A 228 -9.10 -8.02 -2.73
N LYS A 229 -9.33 -7.73 -4.00
CA LYS A 229 -8.22 -7.50 -4.94
C LYS A 229 -7.62 -6.15 -4.63
N VAL A 230 -6.52 -6.24 -3.91
CA VAL A 230 -5.52 -5.19 -3.73
C VAL A 230 -5.10 -4.61 -5.08
#